data_205669d89e086643ebde9be16cc4fdbb
#
_entry.id   205669d89e086643ebde9be16cc4fdbb
#
_cell.length_a   1.000
_cell.length_b   1.000
_cell.length_c   1.000
_cell.angle_alpha   90.00
_cell.angle_beta   90.00
_cell.angle_gamma   90.00
#
_symmetry.space_group_name_H-M   'P 1'
#
loop_
_entity.id
_entity.type
_entity.pdbx_description
1 polymer ?
#
loop_
_entity_poly.entity_id
_entity_poly.type
_entity_poly.pdbx_seq_one_letter_code
_entity_poly.pdbx_strand_id
1 'polypeptide(L)'
;MKRTAAFLAMAILPIALLAGCGAPEAPAAPPADPPKGVSVSLAQWRSDEPVHAIEVAVTNATDTPVYFSDVQLVTPSFKTLPPERADALLKRTPRTDLRIPYGAANCSPKGLPSLQPATVVAHLRTGSEPLRRVVFKVPHPDPLLTRLLRDECSAFLITEAADIEFGDDWTQVGKVMRGSLVLTRRSTGVVAVQDVGGTTHYIATPVEKSRPLATLDAGAQRARLALELTPGRCDPHAFAEGKKAFLFPVRATIDGGEERVVIVVPPKPLQERLTAYALKTCGLGG
;
A
#
# COMPACT_ATOMS: atom_id res chain seq x y z
N MET A 1 36.25 -82.88 -5.27
CA MET A 1 36.41 -81.43 -5.21
C MET A 1 36.12 -80.87 -6.58
N LYS A 2 34.88 -80.48 -6.85
CA LYS A 2 34.45 -79.90 -8.14
C LYS A 2 33.91 -78.49 -7.89
N ARG A 3 34.57 -77.48 -8.45
CA ARG A 3 34.13 -76.05 -8.40
C ARG A 3 33.17 -75.79 -9.57
N THR A 4 31.97 -75.47 -9.25
CA THR A 4 30.95 -74.97 -10.23
C THR A 4 30.99 -73.47 -10.29
N ALA A 5 31.29 -72.92 -11.45
CA ALA A 5 31.22 -71.45 -11.75
C ALA A 5 29.80 -71.12 -12.20
N ALA A 6 29.18 -70.16 -11.55
CA ALA A 6 27.90 -69.61 -11.93
C ALA A 6 28.12 -68.32 -12.80
N PHE A 7 27.60 -68.33 -14.05
CA PHE A 7 27.58 -67.18 -14.94
C PHE A 7 26.38 -66.30 -14.61
N LEU A 8 26.68 -65.07 -14.22
CA LEU A 8 25.63 -63.99 -14.04
C LEU A 8 25.39 -63.32 -15.36
N ALA A 9 24.23 -63.52 -15.95
CA ALA A 9 23.80 -62.82 -17.16
C ALA A 9 23.27 -61.45 -16.79
N MET A 10 23.95 -60.37 -17.22
CA MET A 10 23.59 -58.97 -17.01
C MET A 10 22.65 -58.54 -18.14
N ALA A 11 21.36 -58.39 -17.84
CA ALA A 11 20.36 -57.88 -18.76
C ALA A 11 20.47 -56.34 -18.87
N ILE A 12 20.86 -55.84 -20.03
CA ILE A 12 20.94 -54.41 -20.34
C ILE A 12 19.54 -53.98 -20.81
N LEU A 13 18.87 -53.19 -20.01
CA LEU A 13 17.58 -52.56 -20.36
C LEU A 13 17.85 -51.27 -21.17
N PRO A 14 17.29 -51.05 -22.35
CA PRO A 14 17.46 -49.80 -23.10
C PRO A 14 16.58 -48.72 -22.45
N ILE A 15 17.18 -47.64 -21.95
CA ILE A 15 16.50 -46.43 -21.51
C ILE A 15 16.07 -45.66 -22.78
N ALA A 16 14.79 -45.70 -23.08
CA ALA A 16 14.20 -44.85 -24.11
C ALA A 16 14.12 -43.40 -23.59
N LEU A 17 15.02 -42.54 -24.07
CA LEU A 17 14.96 -41.08 -23.91
C LEU A 17 13.72 -40.55 -24.65
N LEU A 18 12.63 -40.27 -23.92
CA LEU A 18 11.51 -39.47 -24.39
C LEU A 18 11.99 -38.01 -24.50
N ALA A 19 12.48 -37.66 -25.69
CA ALA A 19 12.67 -36.24 -26.05
C ALA A 19 11.28 -35.57 -26.14
N GLY A 20 10.86 -34.93 -25.03
CA GLY A 20 9.69 -34.05 -24.98
C GLY A 20 9.98 -32.85 -25.85
N CYS A 21 9.41 -32.82 -27.11
CA CYS A 21 9.31 -31.61 -27.88
C CYS A 21 8.41 -30.62 -27.12
N GLY A 22 9.00 -29.74 -26.36
CA GLY A 22 8.32 -28.51 -25.91
C GLY A 22 7.98 -27.70 -27.16
N ALA A 23 6.70 -27.64 -27.52
CA ALA A 23 6.26 -26.74 -28.57
C ALA A 23 6.69 -25.30 -28.16
N PRO A 24 7.31 -24.52 -29.06
CA PRO A 24 7.65 -23.14 -28.77
C PRO A 24 6.34 -22.41 -28.46
N GLU A 25 6.30 -21.77 -27.27
CA GLU A 25 5.19 -20.92 -26.85
C GLU A 25 5.00 -19.84 -27.92
N ALA A 26 3.84 -19.81 -28.54
CA ALA A 26 3.55 -18.84 -29.60
C ALA A 26 3.73 -17.42 -29.02
N PRO A 27 4.43 -16.51 -29.73
CA PRO A 27 4.62 -15.15 -29.24
C PRO A 27 3.26 -14.52 -28.93
N ALA A 28 3.13 -13.95 -27.71
CA ALA A 28 1.90 -13.31 -27.28
C ALA A 28 1.47 -12.26 -28.32
N ALA A 29 0.20 -12.30 -28.73
CA ALA A 29 -0.34 -11.32 -29.66
C ALA A 29 -0.09 -9.88 -29.14
N PRO A 30 0.25 -8.93 -30.03
CA PRO A 30 0.45 -7.55 -29.62
C PRO A 30 -0.80 -7.01 -28.93
N PRO A 31 -0.66 -6.10 -27.92
CA PRO A 31 -1.81 -5.54 -27.24
C PRO A 31 -2.69 -4.76 -28.21
N ALA A 32 -4.00 -4.92 -28.06
CA ALA A 32 -4.96 -4.17 -28.85
C ALA A 32 -5.23 -2.80 -28.25
N ASP A 33 -5.65 -1.84 -29.08
CA ASP A 33 -6.16 -0.56 -28.63
C ASP A 33 -7.48 -0.71 -27.86
N PRO A 34 -7.80 0.24 -26.94
CA PRO A 34 -9.06 0.27 -26.25
C PRO A 34 -10.26 0.29 -27.22
N PRO A 35 -11.36 -0.43 -26.89
CA PRO A 35 -12.58 -0.34 -27.67
C PRO A 35 -13.08 1.10 -27.73
N LYS A 36 -13.56 1.55 -28.89
CA LYS A 36 -14.10 2.91 -29.04
C LYS A 36 -15.26 3.13 -28.07
N GLY A 37 -15.21 4.25 -27.33
CA GLY A 37 -16.21 4.59 -26.32
C GLY A 37 -16.01 3.89 -24.96
N VAL A 38 -14.92 3.12 -24.78
CA VAL A 38 -14.51 2.58 -23.49
C VAL A 38 -13.26 3.31 -23.01
N SER A 39 -13.30 3.82 -21.80
CA SER A 39 -12.18 4.55 -21.20
C SER A 39 -11.99 4.18 -19.74
N VAL A 40 -10.80 4.46 -19.21
CA VAL A 40 -10.46 4.25 -17.79
C VAL A 40 -9.85 5.50 -17.19
N SER A 41 -10.08 5.67 -15.89
CA SER A 41 -9.38 6.63 -15.04
C SER A 41 -9.06 5.96 -13.70
N LEU A 42 -8.18 6.57 -12.90
CA LEU A 42 -7.82 6.05 -11.59
C LEU A 42 -8.52 6.86 -10.49
N ALA A 43 -8.97 6.15 -9.45
CA ALA A 43 -9.54 6.73 -8.25
C ALA A 43 -9.10 5.95 -7.01
N GLN A 44 -9.34 6.51 -5.83
CA GLN A 44 -9.11 5.82 -4.56
C GLN A 44 -10.18 6.24 -3.56
N TRP A 45 -10.88 5.26 -2.99
CA TRP A 45 -11.82 5.49 -1.91
C TRP A 45 -11.08 5.49 -0.56
N ARG A 46 -11.65 6.14 0.44
CA ARG A 46 -11.10 6.14 1.81
C ARG A 46 -10.89 4.74 2.38
N SER A 47 -11.68 3.76 1.92
CA SER A 47 -11.54 2.36 2.31
C SER A 47 -10.34 1.66 1.69
N ASP A 48 -9.80 2.19 0.61
CA ASP A 48 -8.72 1.56 -0.15
C ASP A 48 -7.35 2.00 0.35
N GLU A 49 -7.27 3.20 0.94
CA GLU A 49 -6.00 3.76 1.44
C GLU A 49 -5.27 2.83 2.43
N PRO A 50 -5.94 2.26 3.49
CA PRO A 50 -5.25 1.42 4.47
C PRO A 50 -4.82 0.04 3.92
N VAL A 51 -5.27 -0.35 2.75
CA VAL A 51 -5.05 -1.69 2.17
C VAL A 51 -4.36 -1.65 0.81
N HIS A 52 -3.72 -0.54 0.46
CA HIS A 52 -2.98 -0.35 -0.79
C HIS A 52 -3.79 -0.77 -2.03
N ALA A 53 -5.03 -0.28 -2.12
CA ALA A 53 -5.90 -0.51 -3.27
C ALA A 53 -6.25 0.81 -3.97
N ILE A 54 -6.58 0.70 -5.25
CA ILE A 54 -7.12 1.78 -6.08
C ILE A 54 -8.28 1.23 -6.90
N GLU A 55 -9.07 2.13 -7.46
CA GLU A 55 -10.15 1.81 -8.38
C GLU A 55 -9.75 2.17 -9.80
N VAL A 56 -9.88 1.22 -10.72
CA VAL A 56 -9.92 1.49 -12.14
C VAL A 56 -11.35 1.81 -12.50
N ALA A 57 -11.66 3.11 -12.58
CA ALA A 57 -12.98 3.61 -12.92
C ALA A 57 -13.18 3.50 -14.43
N VAL A 58 -14.01 2.55 -14.86
CA VAL A 58 -14.30 2.26 -16.26
C VAL A 58 -15.57 2.98 -16.68
N THR A 59 -15.53 3.66 -17.82
CA THR A 59 -16.69 4.19 -18.54
C THR A 59 -16.93 3.35 -19.78
N ASN A 60 -18.16 2.88 -20.00
CA ASN A 60 -18.62 2.33 -21.28
C ASN A 60 -19.74 3.21 -21.82
N ALA A 61 -19.43 4.06 -22.82
CA ALA A 61 -20.37 4.96 -23.45
C ALA A 61 -21.18 4.28 -24.57
N THR A 62 -20.94 3.00 -24.85
CA THR A 62 -21.59 2.25 -25.93
C THR A 62 -22.72 1.35 -25.43
N ASP A 63 -23.59 0.93 -26.31
CA ASP A 63 -24.66 -0.04 -25.97
C ASP A 63 -24.14 -1.49 -25.99
N THR A 64 -22.92 -1.72 -26.53
CA THR A 64 -22.30 -3.05 -26.56
C THR A 64 -21.68 -3.34 -25.19
N PRO A 65 -22.08 -4.42 -24.50
CA PRO A 65 -21.48 -4.79 -23.22
C PRO A 65 -19.99 -5.15 -23.37
N VAL A 66 -19.21 -4.77 -22.38
CA VAL A 66 -17.77 -5.09 -22.29
C VAL A 66 -17.53 -5.93 -21.05
N TYR A 67 -16.93 -7.09 -21.24
CA TYR A 67 -16.55 -7.98 -20.13
C TYR A 67 -15.06 -7.83 -19.84
N PHE A 68 -14.73 -7.52 -18.60
CA PHE A 68 -13.37 -7.49 -18.06
C PHE A 68 -13.09 -8.77 -17.28
N SER A 69 -12.12 -9.57 -17.71
CA SER A 69 -11.65 -10.75 -17.01
C SER A 69 -10.75 -10.37 -15.84
N ASP A 70 -9.79 -9.51 -16.10
CA ASP A 70 -8.80 -9.02 -15.13
C ASP A 70 -8.31 -7.62 -15.51
N VAL A 71 -7.65 -6.97 -14.53
CA VAL A 71 -7.10 -5.62 -14.67
C VAL A 71 -5.78 -5.51 -13.91
N GLN A 72 -4.83 -4.74 -14.43
CA GLN A 72 -3.51 -4.55 -13.85
C GLN A 72 -3.03 -3.11 -14.07
N LEU A 73 -2.49 -2.48 -13.03
CA LEU A 73 -1.72 -1.24 -13.16
C LEU A 73 -0.28 -1.56 -13.51
N VAL A 74 0.24 -0.93 -14.56
CA VAL A 74 1.64 -1.07 -14.99
C VAL A 74 2.29 0.31 -15.11
N THR A 75 3.32 0.55 -14.31
CA THR A 75 4.14 1.76 -14.35
C THR A 75 5.49 1.50 -13.68
N PRO A 76 6.60 2.10 -14.15
CA PRO A 76 7.89 2.00 -13.47
C PRO A 76 7.92 2.64 -12.07
N SER A 77 6.95 3.51 -11.75
CA SER A 77 6.90 4.19 -10.45
C SER A 77 6.49 3.30 -9.29
N PHE A 78 5.84 2.18 -9.55
CA PHE A 78 5.39 1.23 -8.53
C PHE A 78 5.77 -0.20 -8.91
N LYS A 79 5.94 -1.06 -7.90
CA LYS A 79 6.14 -2.49 -8.12
C LYS A 79 4.91 -3.05 -8.85
N THR A 80 5.14 -3.66 -10.02
CA THR A 80 4.06 -4.31 -10.76
C THR A 80 3.56 -5.54 -10.01
N LEU A 81 2.27 -5.60 -9.73
CA LEU A 81 1.59 -6.77 -9.17
C LEU A 81 0.97 -7.61 -10.27
N PRO A 82 0.64 -8.89 -10.03
CA PRO A 82 -0.13 -9.70 -10.97
C PRO A 82 -1.48 -9.04 -11.33
N PRO A 83 -2.08 -9.38 -12.48
CA PRO A 83 -3.42 -8.94 -12.81
C PRO A 83 -4.43 -9.37 -11.73
N GLU A 84 -5.32 -8.45 -11.35
CA GLU A 84 -6.41 -8.73 -10.41
C GLU A 84 -7.65 -9.16 -11.20
N ARG A 85 -8.29 -10.24 -10.74
CA ARG A 85 -9.52 -10.75 -11.36
C ARG A 85 -10.67 -9.77 -11.13
N ALA A 86 -11.28 -9.31 -12.23
CA ALA A 86 -12.42 -8.41 -12.21
C ALA A 86 -13.75 -9.15 -12.40
N ASP A 87 -13.80 -10.09 -13.34
CA ASP A 87 -14.99 -10.89 -13.70
C ASP A 87 -16.27 -10.04 -13.85
N ALA A 88 -16.14 -8.89 -14.52
CA ALA A 88 -17.15 -7.85 -14.57
C ALA A 88 -17.72 -7.65 -15.98
N LEU A 89 -19.04 -7.75 -16.15
CA LEU A 89 -19.75 -7.42 -17.37
C LEU A 89 -20.37 -6.02 -17.26
N LEU A 90 -19.80 -5.06 -17.98
CA LEU A 90 -20.21 -3.68 -17.97
C LEU A 90 -21.11 -3.37 -19.16
N LYS A 91 -22.39 -3.15 -18.90
CA LYS A 91 -23.32 -2.54 -19.86
C LYS A 91 -22.96 -1.05 -20.02
N ARG A 92 -23.72 -0.30 -20.78
CA ARG A 92 -23.55 1.16 -20.84
C ARG A 92 -23.59 1.76 -19.44
N THR A 93 -22.53 2.42 -19.05
CA THR A 93 -22.37 3.00 -17.71
C THR A 93 -21.46 4.23 -17.75
N PRO A 94 -21.78 5.30 -17.04
CA PRO A 94 -20.88 6.43 -16.88
C PRO A 94 -19.67 6.07 -16.00
N ARG A 95 -19.81 5.08 -15.08
CA ARG A 95 -18.73 4.64 -14.21
C ARG A 95 -19.05 3.29 -13.59
N THR A 96 -18.05 2.42 -13.61
CA THR A 96 -17.98 1.20 -12.75
C THR A 96 -16.56 1.10 -12.23
N ASP A 97 -16.43 0.96 -10.92
CA ASP A 97 -15.13 0.88 -10.27
C ASP A 97 -14.69 -0.59 -10.18
N LEU A 98 -13.53 -0.90 -10.73
CA LEU A 98 -12.87 -2.19 -10.63
C LEU A 98 -11.70 -2.02 -9.65
N ARG A 99 -11.85 -2.58 -8.45
CA ARG A 99 -10.86 -2.47 -7.39
C ARG A 99 -9.67 -3.37 -7.66
N ILE A 100 -8.48 -2.80 -7.60
CA ILE A 100 -7.22 -3.55 -7.75
C ILE A 100 -6.22 -3.15 -6.66
N PRO A 101 -5.35 -4.06 -6.20
CA PRO A 101 -4.20 -3.68 -5.40
C PRO A 101 -3.17 -2.96 -6.26
N TYR A 102 -2.39 -2.06 -5.66
CA TYR A 102 -1.19 -1.50 -6.29
C TYR A 102 0.04 -1.83 -5.44
N GLY A 103 1.20 -2.01 -6.11
CA GLY A 103 2.44 -2.35 -5.42
C GLY A 103 3.09 -1.15 -4.75
N ALA A 104 4.06 -1.41 -3.88
CA ALA A 104 4.84 -0.38 -3.23
C ALA A 104 5.53 0.54 -4.24
N ALA A 105 5.67 1.81 -3.89
CA ALA A 105 6.39 2.78 -4.69
C ALA A 105 7.89 2.44 -4.83
N ASN A 106 8.44 2.63 -6.01
CA ASN A 106 9.87 2.47 -6.27
C ASN A 106 10.63 3.73 -5.82
N CYS A 107 10.80 3.87 -4.50
CA CYS A 107 11.45 5.00 -3.88
C CYS A 107 12.99 4.96 -4.00
N SER A 108 13.62 6.11 -3.85
CA SER A 108 15.07 6.26 -3.87
C SER A 108 15.55 7.01 -2.62
N PRO A 109 16.65 6.59 -1.96
CA PRO A 109 17.22 7.34 -0.85
C PRO A 109 17.80 8.70 -1.27
N LYS A 110 17.93 8.95 -2.58
CA LYS A 110 18.46 10.22 -3.12
C LYS A 110 17.40 11.33 -3.17
N GLY A 111 16.12 11.03 -2.89
CA GLY A 111 15.02 11.98 -2.92
C GLY A 111 13.75 11.44 -3.59
N LEU A 112 12.76 12.31 -3.74
CA LEU A 112 11.49 11.95 -4.37
C LEU A 112 11.67 11.71 -5.88
N PRO A 113 11.30 10.53 -6.39
CA PRO A 113 11.35 10.26 -7.82
C PRO A 113 10.21 10.99 -8.56
N SER A 114 10.43 11.30 -9.84
CA SER A 114 9.38 11.78 -10.73
C SER A 114 8.46 10.64 -11.14
N LEU A 115 7.15 10.90 -11.18
CA LEU A 115 6.18 9.92 -11.68
C LEU A 115 6.50 9.55 -13.14
N GLN A 116 6.52 8.26 -13.41
CA GLN A 116 6.67 7.72 -14.77
C GLN A 116 5.29 7.42 -15.37
N PRO A 117 5.16 7.41 -16.71
CA PRO A 117 3.91 7.08 -17.39
C PRO A 117 3.32 5.75 -16.91
N ALA A 118 1.99 5.69 -16.84
CA ALA A 118 1.26 4.52 -16.40
C ALA A 118 0.28 4.04 -17.46
N THR A 119 0.01 2.74 -17.44
CA THR A 119 -1.03 2.10 -18.23
C THR A 119 -1.88 1.18 -17.37
N VAL A 120 -3.13 1.02 -17.74
CA VAL A 120 -4.00 -0.04 -17.24
C VAL A 120 -4.06 -1.12 -18.33
N VAL A 121 -3.62 -2.31 -17.97
CA VAL A 121 -3.69 -3.51 -18.85
C VAL A 121 -4.89 -4.33 -18.40
N ALA A 122 -5.72 -4.75 -19.36
CA ALA A 122 -6.87 -5.58 -19.07
C ALA A 122 -7.02 -6.69 -20.13
N HIS A 123 -7.53 -7.85 -19.72
CA HIS A 123 -8.08 -8.82 -20.64
C HIS A 123 -9.59 -8.62 -20.71
N LEU A 124 -10.07 -8.22 -21.86
CA LEU A 124 -11.47 -7.90 -22.07
C LEU A 124 -12.00 -8.41 -23.42
N ARG A 125 -13.33 -8.51 -23.52
CA ARG A 125 -14.05 -8.73 -24.78
C ARG A 125 -15.23 -7.77 -24.90
N THR A 126 -15.54 -7.40 -26.14
CA THR A 126 -16.67 -6.54 -26.49
C THR A 126 -17.75 -7.41 -27.15
N GLY A 127 -18.94 -7.44 -26.55
CA GLY A 127 -20.03 -8.32 -27.03
C GLY A 127 -19.61 -9.79 -27.11
N SER A 128 -19.67 -10.37 -28.30
CA SER A 128 -19.30 -11.77 -28.56
C SER A 128 -17.88 -11.98 -29.12
N GLU A 129 -17.06 -10.91 -29.16
CA GLU A 129 -15.66 -11.01 -29.60
C GLU A 129 -14.82 -11.88 -28.62
N PRO A 130 -13.70 -12.48 -29.11
CA PRO A 130 -12.81 -13.21 -28.23
C PRO A 130 -12.15 -12.29 -27.21
N LEU A 131 -11.74 -12.88 -26.10
CA LEU A 131 -10.98 -12.20 -25.05
C LEU A 131 -9.63 -11.76 -25.63
N ARG A 132 -9.25 -10.49 -25.40
CA ARG A 132 -8.00 -9.90 -25.89
C ARG A 132 -7.36 -9.02 -24.83
N ARG A 133 -6.03 -8.92 -24.89
CA ARG A 133 -5.25 -7.99 -24.07
C ARG A 133 -5.36 -6.58 -24.63
N VAL A 134 -5.81 -5.65 -23.81
CA VAL A 134 -6.00 -4.23 -24.16
C VAL A 134 -5.18 -3.35 -23.21
N VAL A 135 -4.59 -2.28 -23.75
CA VAL A 135 -3.79 -1.33 -22.98
C VAL A 135 -4.43 0.05 -23.04
N PHE A 136 -4.86 0.53 -21.88
CA PHE A 136 -5.37 1.90 -21.71
C PHE A 136 -4.23 2.80 -21.20
N LYS A 137 -3.99 3.91 -21.87
CA LYS A 137 -3.05 4.94 -21.39
C LYS A 137 -3.72 5.75 -20.28
N VAL A 138 -3.05 5.88 -19.15
CA VAL A 138 -3.46 6.79 -18.05
C VAL A 138 -2.92 8.18 -18.38
N PRO A 139 -3.68 9.26 -18.15
CA PRO A 139 -3.17 10.63 -18.28
C PRO A 139 -1.87 10.81 -17.49
N HIS A 140 -0.93 11.59 -18.04
CA HIS A 140 0.36 11.79 -17.39
C HIS A 140 0.69 13.28 -17.29
N PRO A 141 1.03 13.80 -16.07
CA PRO A 141 1.04 13.09 -14.79
C PRO A 141 -0.40 12.82 -14.26
N ASP A 142 -0.64 11.62 -13.75
CA ASP A 142 -1.90 11.31 -13.06
C ASP A 142 -1.86 11.87 -11.62
N PRO A 143 -2.87 12.63 -11.16
CA PRO A 143 -2.87 13.25 -9.85
C PRO A 143 -2.86 12.24 -8.69
N LEU A 144 -3.59 11.11 -8.82
CA LEU A 144 -3.64 10.07 -7.80
C LEU A 144 -2.27 9.41 -7.66
N LEU A 145 -1.70 8.93 -8.77
CA LEU A 145 -0.38 8.27 -8.75
C LEU A 145 0.73 9.22 -8.29
N THR A 146 0.65 10.51 -8.64
CA THR A 146 1.58 11.54 -8.14
C THR A 146 1.52 11.66 -6.63
N ARG A 147 0.30 11.71 -6.07
CA ARG A 147 0.09 11.78 -4.62
C ARG A 147 0.61 10.52 -3.93
N LEU A 148 0.23 9.32 -4.40
CA LEU A 148 0.64 8.05 -3.81
C LEU A 148 2.17 7.89 -3.82
N LEU A 149 2.82 8.20 -4.95
CA LEU A 149 4.28 8.14 -5.07
C LEU A 149 4.98 9.10 -4.08
N ARG A 150 4.49 10.33 -4.00
CA ARG A 150 5.04 11.33 -3.07
C ARG A 150 4.84 10.90 -1.61
N ASP A 151 3.65 10.43 -1.24
CA ASP A 151 3.31 10.09 0.13
C ASP A 151 4.15 8.87 0.59
N GLU A 152 4.23 7.80 -0.21
CA GLU A 152 5.04 6.63 0.12
C GLU A 152 6.54 6.92 0.13
N CYS A 153 7.04 7.67 -0.85
CA CYS A 153 8.47 7.98 -0.88
C CYS A 153 8.87 9.03 0.16
N SER A 154 7.96 9.89 0.60
CA SER A 154 8.18 10.75 1.76
C SER A 154 8.32 9.92 3.04
N ALA A 155 7.41 8.97 3.27
CA ALA A 155 7.49 8.04 4.40
C ALA A 155 8.77 7.20 4.35
N PHE A 156 9.12 6.67 3.18
CA PHE A 156 10.37 5.92 2.96
C PHE A 156 11.61 6.73 3.38
N LEU A 157 11.73 7.99 2.93
CA LEU A 157 12.88 8.83 3.26
C LEU A 157 12.98 9.09 4.78
N ILE A 158 11.86 9.33 5.47
CA ILE A 158 11.86 9.47 6.93
C ILE A 158 12.32 8.16 7.58
N THR A 159 11.78 7.01 7.16
CA THR A 159 12.14 5.70 7.77
C THR A 159 13.56 5.28 7.46
N GLU A 160 14.16 5.70 6.35
CA GLU A 160 15.60 5.54 6.09
C GLU A 160 16.47 6.35 7.08
N ALA A 161 15.98 7.49 7.55
CA ALA A 161 16.71 8.33 8.50
C ALA A 161 16.47 7.91 9.95
N ALA A 162 15.23 7.62 10.34
CA ALA A 162 14.84 7.19 11.67
C ALA A 162 13.53 6.39 11.69
N ASP A 163 13.45 5.37 12.53
CA ASP A 163 12.17 4.79 12.92
C ASP A 163 11.46 5.75 13.88
N ILE A 164 10.15 5.98 13.65
CA ILE A 164 9.28 6.73 14.55
C ILE A 164 8.16 5.80 14.99
N GLU A 165 8.11 5.47 16.27
CA GLU A 165 7.21 4.46 16.80
C GLU A 165 6.57 4.92 18.10
N PHE A 166 5.42 4.34 18.44
CA PHE A 166 4.83 4.49 19.78
C PHE A 166 5.72 3.79 20.80
N GLY A 167 6.10 4.51 21.88
CA GLY A 167 6.81 3.95 23.02
C GLY A 167 5.96 2.93 23.80
N ASP A 168 6.58 2.30 24.77
CA ASP A 168 5.96 1.33 25.69
C ASP A 168 5.40 2.00 26.98
N ASP A 169 5.63 3.30 27.15
CA ASP A 169 5.34 4.10 28.33
C ASP A 169 3.90 4.66 28.40
N TRP A 170 3.01 4.19 27.53
CA TRP A 170 1.63 4.69 27.48
C TRP A 170 0.82 4.28 28.72
N THR A 171 0.28 5.26 29.45
CA THR A 171 -0.55 5.05 30.66
C THR A 171 -1.72 6.03 30.68
N GLN A 172 -2.82 5.64 31.32
CA GLN A 172 -3.94 6.53 31.56
C GLN A 172 -3.66 7.42 32.75
N VAL A 173 -3.72 8.75 32.59
CA VAL A 173 -3.58 9.75 33.65
C VAL A 173 -4.84 10.62 33.65
N GLY A 174 -5.73 10.40 34.58
CA GLY A 174 -7.03 11.08 34.61
C GLY A 174 -7.86 10.78 33.34
N LYS A 175 -8.12 11.81 32.55
CA LYS A 175 -8.93 11.72 31.32
C LYS A 175 -8.09 11.65 30.05
N VAL A 176 -6.77 11.51 30.13
CA VAL A 176 -5.88 11.43 28.98
C VAL A 176 -5.07 10.13 28.99
N MET A 177 -4.72 9.62 27.83
CA MET A 177 -3.65 8.63 27.65
C MET A 177 -2.36 9.39 27.38
N ARG A 178 -1.36 9.24 28.25
CA ARG A 178 -0.05 9.89 28.15
C ARG A 178 1.02 8.87 27.83
N GLY A 179 1.91 9.21 26.92
CA GLY A 179 3.04 8.39 26.51
C GLY A 179 3.96 9.13 25.56
N SER A 180 4.77 8.42 24.81
CA SER A 180 5.70 9.05 23.87
C SER A 180 5.70 8.38 22.50
N LEU A 181 6.09 9.16 21.47
CA LEU A 181 6.72 8.64 20.27
C LEU A 181 8.22 8.59 20.47
N VAL A 182 8.84 7.51 20.03
CA VAL A 182 10.28 7.27 20.10
C VAL A 182 10.85 7.34 18.69
N LEU A 183 11.84 8.21 18.51
CA LEU A 183 12.64 8.28 17.30
C LEU A 183 13.90 7.45 17.54
N THR A 184 14.18 6.48 16.69
CA THR A 184 15.42 5.66 16.76
C THR A 184 16.18 5.82 15.46
N ARG A 185 17.46 6.17 15.56
CA ARG A 185 18.33 6.43 14.41
C ARG A 185 18.54 5.20 13.55
N ARG A 186 18.43 5.37 12.22
CA ARG A 186 18.78 4.37 11.21
C ARG A 186 19.97 4.79 10.36
N SER A 187 20.06 6.08 10.03
CA SER A 187 21.18 6.62 9.24
C SER A 187 21.66 7.96 9.76
N THR A 188 22.57 8.61 9.06
CA THR A 188 23.07 9.96 9.38
C THR A 188 22.00 11.02 9.12
N GLY A 189 22.16 12.20 9.71
CA GLY A 189 21.28 13.35 9.55
C GLY A 189 20.51 13.69 10.82
N VAL A 190 19.91 14.86 10.84
CA VAL A 190 19.04 15.37 11.91
C VAL A 190 17.61 15.16 11.49
N VAL A 191 16.82 14.45 12.30
CA VAL A 191 15.37 14.30 12.08
C VAL A 191 14.62 15.15 13.09
N ALA A 192 13.83 16.11 12.60
CA ALA A 192 13.06 17.02 13.45
C ALA A 192 11.57 16.85 13.20
N VAL A 193 10.82 16.44 14.23
CA VAL A 193 9.36 16.34 14.20
C VAL A 193 8.75 17.72 14.35
N GLN A 194 7.99 18.14 13.34
CA GLN A 194 7.34 19.45 13.28
C GLN A 194 5.92 19.41 13.82
N ASP A 195 5.21 18.29 13.60
CA ASP A 195 3.81 18.13 13.97
C ASP A 195 3.39 16.68 14.13
N VAL A 196 2.36 16.43 14.94
CA VAL A 196 1.69 15.14 15.08
C VAL A 196 0.19 15.35 14.93
N GLY A 197 -0.40 14.82 13.89
CA GLY A 197 -1.84 14.88 13.67
C GLY A 197 -2.61 13.84 14.48
N GLY A 198 -3.87 14.16 14.78
CA GLY A 198 -4.82 13.20 15.32
C GLY A 198 -5.35 12.24 14.24
N THR A 199 -6.27 11.39 14.66
CA THR A 199 -6.97 10.43 13.81
C THR A 199 -8.48 10.69 13.82
N THR A 200 -9.27 9.81 13.22
CA THR A 200 -10.73 9.87 13.32
C THR A 200 -11.24 9.67 14.74
N HIS A 201 -10.47 8.98 15.59
CA HIS A 201 -10.88 8.65 16.97
C HIS A 201 -10.13 9.46 18.03
N TYR A 202 -8.92 9.94 17.74
CA TYR A 202 -8.05 10.53 18.75
C TYR A 202 -7.56 11.91 18.34
N ILE A 203 -7.57 12.83 19.29
CA ILE A 203 -6.80 14.06 19.23
C ILE A 203 -5.43 13.74 19.84
N ALA A 204 -4.37 14.04 19.10
CA ALA A 204 -2.99 13.95 19.56
C ALA A 204 -2.51 15.36 19.97
N THR A 205 -2.09 15.52 21.21
CA THR A 205 -1.61 16.81 21.74
C THR A 205 -0.18 16.64 22.22
N PRO A 206 0.82 17.27 21.58
CA PRO A 206 2.17 17.32 22.13
C PRO A 206 2.20 18.01 23.49
N VAL A 207 2.96 17.45 24.44
CA VAL A 207 3.15 18.06 25.78
C VAL A 207 3.96 19.34 25.65
N GLU A 208 5.06 19.30 24.89
CA GLU A 208 5.82 20.47 24.50
C GLU A 208 5.21 21.11 23.25
N LYS A 209 5.10 22.45 23.25
CA LYS A 209 4.49 23.21 22.16
C LYS A 209 5.48 23.94 21.29
N SER A 210 6.75 23.98 21.69
CA SER A 210 7.84 24.57 20.90
C SER A 210 8.11 23.73 19.65
N ARG A 211 8.40 24.36 18.53
CA ARG A 211 8.78 23.66 17.30
C ARG A 211 10.26 23.82 17.02
N PRO A 212 10.94 22.74 16.60
CA PRO A 212 10.42 21.38 16.42
C PRO A 212 9.96 20.75 17.74
N LEU A 213 8.94 19.87 17.70
CA LEU A 213 8.39 19.17 18.87
C LEU A 213 9.38 18.18 19.48
N ALA A 214 10.23 17.59 18.67
CA ALA A 214 11.36 16.76 19.07
C ALA A 214 12.41 16.76 17.96
N THR A 215 13.69 16.63 18.36
CA THR A 215 14.82 16.54 17.43
C THR A 215 15.66 15.31 17.79
N LEU A 216 15.94 14.49 16.79
CA LEU A 216 16.96 13.45 16.84
C LEU A 216 18.24 14.02 16.22
N ASP A 217 19.09 14.62 17.06
CA ASP A 217 20.35 15.25 16.64
C ASP A 217 21.33 14.25 16.03
N ALA A 218 22.27 14.70 15.20
CA ALA A 218 23.19 13.86 14.42
C ALA A 218 23.96 12.82 15.24
N GLY A 219 24.30 13.11 16.52
CA GLY A 219 25.00 12.20 17.43
C GLY A 219 24.09 11.35 18.32
N ALA A 220 22.79 11.64 18.38
CA ALA A 220 21.87 10.96 19.26
C ALA A 220 21.37 9.64 18.62
N GLN A 221 21.26 8.56 19.41
CA GLN A 221 20.70 7.30 18.98
C GLN A 221 19.17 7.29 19.11
N ARG A 222 18.61 8.06 20.07
CA ARG A 222 17.18 8.14 20.32
C ARG A 222 16.77 9.54 20.75
N ALA A 223 15.53 9.88 20.39
CA ALA A 223 14.82 11.03 20.92
C ALA A 223 13.39 10.60 21.29
N ARG A 224 12.73 11.39 22.15
CA ARG A 224 11.34 11.13 22.58
C ARG A 224 10.50 12.38 22.40
N LEU A 225 9.27 12.18 21.96
CA LEU A 225 8.24 13.20 21.88
C LEU A 225 7.09 12.80 22.81
N ALA A 226 6.91 13.50 23.89
CA ALA A 226 5.81 13.27 24.83
C ALA A 226 4.48 13.73 24.24
N LEU A 227 3.46 12.85 24.28
CA LEU A 227 2.14 13.08 23.71
C LEU A 227 1.04 12.74 24.72
N GLU A 228 -0.08 13.42 24.56
CA GLU A 228 -1.37 13.09 25.17
C GLU A 228 -2.38 12.74 24.06
N LEU A 229 -3.10 11.64 24.25
CA LEU A 229 -4.22 11.26 23.39
C LEU A 229 -5.53 11.38 24.17
N THR A 230 -6.51 12.02 23.54
CA THR A 230 -7.88 12.08 24.04
C THR A 230 -8.84 11.61 22.96
N PRO A 231 -10.04 11.04 23.31
CA PRO A 231 -11.05 10.76 22.32
C PRO A 231 -11.46 12.05 21.59
N GLY A 232 -11.39 12.04 20.26
CA GLY A 232 -11.79 13.17 19.43
C GLY A 232 -13.29 13.23 19.16
N ARG A 233 -13.97 12.09 19.25
CA ARG A 233 -15.41 11.95 19.05
C ARG A 233 -15.95 10.83 19.94
N CYS A 234 -17.02 11.14 20.69
CA CYS A 234 -17.71 10.17 21.54
C CYS A 234 -19.03 9.74 20.87
N ASP A 235 -18.94 9.26 19.64
CA ASP A 235 -20.06 8.83 18.82
C ASP A 235 -19.90 7.33 18.50
N PRO A 236 -20.86 6.45 18.91
CA PRO A 236 -20.78 5.01 18.65
C PRO A 236 -20.58 4.69 17.16
N HIS A 237 -21.18 5.46 16.27
CA HIS A 237 -21.07 5.29 14.82
C HIS A 237 -19.63 5.53 14.34
N ALA A 238 -18.96 6.58 14.86
CA ALA A 238 -17.57 6.88 14.55
C ALA A 238 -16.65 5.72 14.96
N PHE A 239 -16.88 5.08 16.11
CA PHE A 239 -16.09 3.94 16.56
C PHE A 239 -16.33 2.67 15.72
N ALA A 240 -17.56 2.45 15.25
CA ALA A 240 -17.90 1.29 14.42
C ALA A 240 -17.33 1.40 12.98
N GLU A 241 -17.27 2.63 12.42
CA GLU A 241 -16.93 2.87 11.02
C GLU A 241 -15.53 3.45 10.79
N GLY A 242 -14.77 3.68 11.83
CA GLY A 242 -13.48 4.37 11.78
C GLY A 242 -12.36 3.59 11.12
N LYS A 243 -12.27 3.67 9.79
CA LYS A 243 -11.26 2.97 8.97
C LYS A 243 -9.82 3.47 9.19
N LYS A 244 -9.64 4.66 9.79
CA LYS A 244 -8.33 5.28 10.04
C LYS A 244 -8.11 5.60 11.51
N ALA A 245 -8.66 4.76 12.40
CA ALA A 245 -8.66 4.97 13.84
C ALA A 245 -7.25 5.15 14.45
N PHE A 246 -6.25 4.52 13.86
CA PHE A 246 -4.88 4.44 14.40
C PHE A 246 -3.80 4.91 13.42
N LEU A 247 -4.16 5.63 12.35
CA LEU A 247 -3.22 6.18 11.39
C LEU A 247 -2.82 7.60 11.79
N PHE A 248 -1.79 7.73 12.62
CA PHE A 248 -1.31 9.03 13.12
C PHE A 248 -0.30 9.63 12.13
N PRO A 249 -0.61 10.76 11.45
CA PRO A 249 0.34 11.43 10.60
C PRO A 249 1.36 12.20 11.44
N VAL A 250 2.62 11.92 11.23
CA VAL A 250 3.76 12.64 11.81
C VAL A 250 4.46 13.42 10.70
N ARG A 251 4.59 14.73 10.89
CA ARG A 251 5.31 15.61 9.99
C ARG A 251 6.72 15.79 10.49
N ALA A 252 7.69 15.50 9.65
CA ALA A 252 9.10 15.61 10.02
C ALA A 252 9.95 16.16 8.87
N THR A 253 11.08 16.75 9.21
CA THR A 253 12.12 17.18 8.26
C THR A 253 13.40 16.39 8.49
N ILE A 254 14.20 16.23 7.45
CA ILE A 254 15.55 15.66 7.51
C ILE A 254 16.52 16.78 7.13
N ASP A 255 17.51 17.05 8.00
CA ASP A 255 18.52 18.11 7.84
C ASP A 255 17.94 19.48 7.48
N GLY A 256 16.78 19.82 8.07
CA GLY A 256 16.08 21.07 7.82
C GLY A 256 15.48 21.22 6.41
N GLY A 257 15.40 20.13 5.65
CA GLY A 257 14.83 20.11 4.32
C GLY A 257 13.29 20.16 4.31
N GLU A 258 12.70 19.69 3.22
CA GLU A 258 11.24 19.67 3.01
C GLU A 258 10.53 18.85 4.09
N GLU A 259 9.40 19.38 4.57
CA GLU A 259 8.51 18.67 5.51
C GLU A 259 7.84 17.48 4.81
N ARG A 260 7.94 16.31 5.42
CA ARG A 260 7.41 15.03 4.93
C ARG A 260 6.49 14.42 5.96
N VAL A 261 5.57 13.59 5.48
CA VAL A 261 4.61 12.88 6.33
C VAL A 261 4.95 11.39 6.36
N VAL A 262 4.96 10.84 7.57
CA VAL A 262 4.98 9.39 7.80
C VAL A 262 3.77 9.03 8.66
N ILE A 263 3.11 7.92 8.34
CA ILE A 263 2.00 7.41 9.16
C ILE A 263 2.57 6.46 10.21
N VAL A 264 2.35 6.79 11.47
CA VAL A 264 2.78 5.97 12.61
C VAL A 264 1.57 5.25 13.19
N VAL A 265 1.70 3.93 13.32
CA VAL A 265 0.61 3.06 13.78
C VAL A 265 0.99 2.46 15.14
N PRO A 266 0.16 2.60 16.19
CA PRO A 266 0.41 1.94 17.46
C PRO A 266 0.46 0.42 17.30
N PRO A 267 1.28 -0.32 18.08
CA PRO A 267 1.25 -1.77 18.08
C PRO A 267 -0.11 -2.29 18.59
N LYS A 268 -0.52 -3.47 18.15
CA LYS A 268 -1.83 -4.07 18.46
C LYS A 268 -2.25 -3.98 19.92
N PRO A 269 -1.40 -4.35 20.90
CA PRO A 269 -1.77 -4.25 22.31
C PRO A 269 -2.09 -2.81 22.75
N LEU A 270 -1.40 -1.81 22.17
CA LEU A 270 -1.71 -0.41 22.45
C LEU A 270 -3.00 0.04 21.79
N GLN A 271 -3.30 -0.42 20.56
CA GLN A 271 -4.58 -0.15 19.90
C GLN A 271 -5.75 -0.64 20.73
N GLU A 272 -5.68 -1.86 21.28
CA GLU A 272 -6.70 -2.44 22.16
C GLU A 272 -6.89 -1.61 23.44
N ARG A 273 -5.80 -1.20 24.08
CA ARG A 273 -5.83 -0.34 25.26
C ARG A 273 -6.42 1.04 24.95
N LEU A 274 -6.05 1.64 23.83
CA LEU A 274 -6.59 2.93 23.39
C LEU A 274 -8.09 2.82 23.08
N THR A 275 -8.54 1.74 22.47
CA THR A 275 -9.96 1.49 22.21
C THR A 275 -10.74 1.39 23.53
N ALA A 276 -10.28 0.54 24.46
CA ALA A 276 -10.92 0.37 25.76
C ALA A 276 -10.97 1.70 26.56
N TYR A 277 -9.87 2.45 26.56
CA TYR A 277 -9.80 3.78 27.14
C TYR A 277 -10.82 4.75 26.53
N ALA A 278 -10.90 4.81 25.20
CA ALA A 278 -11.79 5.73 24.51
C ALA A 278 -13.26 5.40 24.79
N LEU A 279 -13.65 4.12 24.68
CA LEU A 279 -15.00 3.66 24.99
C LEU A 279 -15.39 4.00 26.42
N LYS A 280 -14.52 3.72 27.41
CA LYS A 280 -14.74 4.05 28.79
C LYS A 280 -14.89 5.56 29.02
N THR A 281 -13.99 6.37 28.45
CA THR A 281 -13.99 7.82 28.61
C THR A 281 -15.22 8.47 27.98
N CYS A 282 -15.72 7.90 26.88
CA CYS A 282 -16.93 8.35 26.20
C CYS A 282 -18.24 7.79 26.80
N GLY A 283 -18.17 6.94 27.83
CA GLY A 283 -19.37 6.31 28.41
C GLY A 283 -20.04 5.29 27.46
N LEU A 284 -19.29 4.73 26.52
CA LEU A 284 -19.76 3.77 25.54
C LEU A 284 -19.38 2.32 25.89
N GLY A 285 -18.60 2.12 26.93
CA GLY A 285 -18.23 0.83 27.48
C GLY A 285 -19.25 0.43 28.54
N GLY A 286 -20.25 -0.31 28.14
CA GLY A 286 -21.23 -0.97 29.01
C GLY A 286 -20.98 -2.45 29.05
#